data_95947e6c65670da70cc479f9071db6c9
#
_entry.id   95947e6c65670da70cc479f9071db6c9
#
_cell.length_a   1.000
_cell.length_b   1.000
_cell.length_c   1.000
_cell.angle_alpha   90.00
_cell.angle_beta   90.00
_cell.angle_gamma   90.00
#
_symmetry.space_group_name_H-M   'P 1'
#
loop_
_entity.id
_entity.type
_entity.pdbx_description
1 polymer ?
#
loop_
_entity_poly.entity_id
_entity_poly.type
_entity_poly.pdbx_seq_one_letter_code
_entity_poly.pdbx_strand_id
1 'polypeptide(L)'
;DVFGPENVGMLTGDSVVNPDADIIACTAEILANIALRTGPETPAAVVVMDEFHYYGDPQRGWAWQVPLLELPDTQFVLASATLGDVTFFAEDLTERTGREVAVIGSTERPVPLTYEYSVEPLPDVVKELIHTNRSPAYLVHFTQAAAVDQARLLAATLHLPKNPAIAEAIGSFRFSRGFGTTLSRLL
;
A
#
# COMPACT_ATOMS: atom_id res chain seq x y z
N ASP A 1 7.37 -16.31 7.48
CA ASP A 1 7.44 -17.35 8.53
C ASP A 1 6.53 -18.56 8.27
N VAL A 2 5.42 -18.41 7.51
CA VAL A 2 4.47 -19.52 7.26
C VAL A 2 4.97 -20.45 6.16
N PHE A 3 5.55 -19.89 5.11
CA PHE A 3 5.94 -20.65 3.91
C PHE A 3 7.44 -20.95 3.83
N GLY A 4 8.24 -20.41 4.74
CA GLY A 4 9.70 -20.47 4.67
C GLY A 4 10.30 -19.42 3.70
N PRO A 5 11.46 -18.86 4.02
CA PRO A 5 12.08 -17.81 3.21
C PRO A 5 12.52 -18.31 1.82
N GLU A 6 12.79 -19.58 1.66
CA GLU A 6 13.19 -20.22 0.40
C GLU A 6 12.05 -20.25 -0.63
N ASN A 7 10.80 -20.25 -0.17
CA ASN A 7 9.61 -20.34 -1.03
C ASN A 7 8.97 -18.97 -1.32
N VAL A 8 9.56 -17.89 -0.80
CA VAL A 8 9.02 -16.53 -0.98
C VAL A 8 10.06 -15.64 -1.64
N GLY A 9 9.66 -15.00 -2.72
CA GLY A 9 10.47 -14.04 -3.46
C GLY A 9 9.85 -12.66 -3.50
N MET A 10 10.66 -11.66 -3.87
CA MET A 10 10.23 -10.28 -4.03
C MET A 10 10.83 -9.67 -5.30
N LEU A 11 9.97 -9.07 -6.12
CA LEU A 11 10.37 -8.36 -7.33
C LEU A 11 9.83 -6.92 -7.27
N THR A 12 10.72 -5.95 -7.18
CA THR A 12 10.42 -4.52 -7.25
C THR A 12 11.31 -3.83 -8.27
N GLY A 13 11.06 -2.58 -8.59
CA GLY A 13 11.93 -1.81 -9.48
C GLY A 13 13.38 -1.69 -8.99
N ASP A 14 13.58 -1.76 -7.67
CA ASP A 14 14.87 -1.53 -7.03
C ASP A 14 15.49 -2.79 -6.41
N SER A 15 14.74 -3.90 -6.30
CA SER A 15 15.19 -5.10 -5.58
C SER A 15 14.65 -6.39 -6.18
N VAL A 16 15.50 -7.39 -6.25
CA VAL A 16 15.17 -8.76 -6.66
C VAL A 16 15.69 -9.71 -5.60
N VAL A 17 14.80 -10.45 -4.98
CA VAL A 17 15.12 -11.46 -3.97
C VAL A 17 14.39 -12.74 -4.34
N ASN A 18 15.12 -13.85 -4.45
CA ASN A 18 14.58 -15.18 -4.74
C ASN A 18 13.55 -15.19 -5.90
N PRO A 19 13.96 -14.81 -7.13
CA PRO A 19 13.03 -14.60 -8.25
C PRO A 19 12.32 -15.86 -8.74
N ASP A 20 12.85 -17.03 -8.41
CA ASP A 20 12.33 -18.34 -8.83
C ASP A 20 11.50 -19.02 -7.73
N ALA A 21 11.14 -18.31 -6.67
CA ALA A 21 10.32 -18.84 -5.59
C ALA A 21 8.88 -19.13 -6.04
N ASP A 22 8.23 -20.10 -5.40
CA ASP A 22 6.85 -20.47 -5.68
C ASP A 22 5.84 -19.33 -5.39
N ILE A 23 6.18 -18.46 -4.44
CA ILE A 23 5.37 -17.30 -4.06
C ILE A 23 6.17 -16.03 -4.34
N ILE A 24 5.70 -15.21 -5.26
CA ILE A 24 6.34 -13.94 -5.62
C ILE A 24 5.49 -12.76 -5.20
N ALA A 25 6.04 -11.90 -4.34
CA ALA A 25 5.51 -10.58 -4.08
C ALA A 25 6.13 -9.56 -5.05
N CYS A 26 5.33 -8.91 -5.86
CA CYS A 26 5.83 -7.93 -6.82
C CYS A 26 4.90 -6.72 -6.95
N THR A 27 5.39 -5.64 -7.56
CA THR A 27 4.52 -4.53 -7.93
C THR A 27 3.64 -4.90 -9.14
N ALA A 28 2.50 -4.24 -9.27
CA ALA A 28 1.56 -4.51 -10.37
C ALA A 28 2.22 -4.33 -11.75
N GLU A 29 3.08 -3.32 -11.88
CA GLU A 29 3.81 -3.04 -13.13
C GLU A 29 4.76 -4.19 -13.53
N ILE A 30 5.37 -4.86 -12.55
CA ILE A 30 6.23 -6.02 -12.83
C ILE A 30 5.39 -7.19 -13.33
N LEU A 31 4.29 -7.50 -12.67
CA LEU A 31 3.37 -8.55 -13.13
C LEU A 31 2.84 -8.26 -14.54
N ALA A 32 2.42 -7.03 -14.80
CA ALA A 32 1.96 -6.63 -16.14
C ALA A 32 3.05 -6.82 -17.21
N ASN A 33 4.29 -6.44 -16.90
CA ASN A 33 5.42 -6.66 -17.82
C ASN A 33 5.74 -8.14 -18.04
N ILE A 34 5.60 -8.99 -17.04
CA ILE A 34 5.73 -10.44 -17.17
C ILE A 34 4.61 -10.97 -18.08
N ALA A 35 3.36 -10.62 -17.80
CA ALA A 35 2.20 -11.02 -18.58
C ALA A 35 2.32 -10.63 -20.06
N LEU A 36 2.79 -9.42 -20.37
CA LEU A 36 3.04 -8.97 -21.74
C LEU A 36 4.15 -9.76 -22.46
N ARG A 37 5.12 -10.29 -21.73
CA ARG A 37 6.24 -11.04 -22.33
C ARG A 37 5.90 -12.50 -22.57
N THR A 38 5.23 -13.12 -21.63
CA THR A 38 4.99 -14.57 -21.61
C THR A 38 3.52 -14.95 -21.89
N GLY A 39 2.62 -13.99 -21.82
CA GLY A 39 1.19 -14.23 -22.05
C GLY A 39 0.66 -15.42 -21.27
N PRO A 40 -0.17 -16.27 -21.89
CA PRO A 40 -0.75 -17.45 -21.23
C PRO A 40 0.26 -18.47 -20.70
N GLU A 41 1.52 -18.40 -21.15
CA GLU A 41 2.59 -19.29 -20.67
C GLU A 41 3.18 -18.81 -19.32
N THR A 42 2.71 -17.71 -18.76
CA THR A 42 3.13 -17.23 -17.44
C THR A 42 2.81 -18.29 -16.38
N PRO A 43 3.78 -18.78 -15.59
CA PRO A 43 3.57 -19.85 -14.63
C PRO A 43 2.93 -19.33 -13.34
N ALA A 44 1.81 -18.62 -13.46
CA ALA A 44 1.06 -18.05 -12.33
C ALA A 44 -0.32 -18.73 -12.22
N ALA A 45 -0.42 -19.73 -11.35
CA ALA A 45 -1.69 -20.41 -11.09
C ALA A 45 -2.69 -19.49 -10.38
N VAL A 46 -2.21 -18.67 -9.45
CA VAL A 46 -3.02 -17.72 -8.68
C VAL A 46 -2.33 -16.36 -8.64
N VAL A 47 -3.08 -15.31 -8.84
CA VAL A 47 -2.63 -13.91 -8.70
C VAL A 47 -3.53 -13.18 -7.72
N VAL A 48 -2.94 -12.63 -6.67
CA VAL A 48 -3.63 -11.74 -5.72
C VAL A 48 -3.27 -10.30 -6.06
N MET A 49 -4.27 -9.50 -6.43
CA MET A 49 -4.12 -8.08 -6.70
C MET A 49 -4.72 -7.27 -5.56
N ASP A 50 -3.86 -6.67 -4.77
CA ASP A 50 -4.28 -5.70 -3.75
C ASP A 50 -4.47 -4.31 -4.35
N GLU A 51 -5.24 -3.47 -3.65
CA GLU A 51 -5.57 -2.11 -4.07
C GLU A 51 -6.13 -2.04 -5.51
N PHE A 52 -7.02 -2.98 -5.84
CA PHE A 52 -7.55 -3.13 -7.21
C PHE A 52 -8.30 -1.89 -7.72
N HIS A 53 -8.68 -0.95 -6.85
CA HIS A 53 -9.27 0.33 -7.24
C HIS A 53 -8.35 1.16 -8.17
N TYR A 54 -7.03 0.93 -8.17
CA TYR A 54 -6.11 1.54 -9.13
C TYR A 54 -6.33 1.10 -10.58
N TYR A 55 -7.14 0.06 -10.83
CA TYR A 55 -7.56 -0.33 -12.18
C TYR A 55 -8.07 0.87 -13.01
N GLY A 56 -8.77 1.82 -12.39
CA GLY A 56 -9.30 3.04 -13.03
C GLY A 56 -8.31 4.22 -13.08
N ASP A 57 -7.08 4.07 -12.59
CA ASP A 57 -6.10 5.17 -12.60
C ASP A 57 -5.62 5.46 -14.03
N PRO A 58 -5.70 6.74 -14.52
CA PRO A 58 -5.33 7.08 -15.89
C PRO A 58 -3.87 6.82 -16.25
N GLN A 59 -2.98 6.81 -15.28
CA GLN A 59 -1.54 6.64 -15.50
C GLN A 59 -1.06 5.23 -15.21
N ARG A 60 -1.61 4.59 -14.18
CA ARG A 60 -1.12 3.31 -13.67
C ARG A 60 -2.09 2.15 -13.88
N GLY A 61 -3.37 2.41 -14.22
CA GLY A 61 -4.42 1.38 -14.30
C GLY A 61 -4.07 0.22 -15.22
N TRP A 62 -3.30 0.47 -16.27
CA TRP A 62 -2.81 -0.57 -17.18
C TRP A 62 -2.11 -1.73 -16.45
N ALA A 63 -1.44 -1.46 -15.34
CA ALA A 63 -0.72 -2.48 -14.58
C ALA A 63 -1.66 -3.50 -13.92
N TRP A 64 -2.90 -3.10 -13.60
CA TRP A 64 -3.96 -4.01 -13.13
C TRP A 64 -4.76 -4.62 -14.26
N GLN A 65 -4.91 -3.90 -15.40
CA GLN A 65 -5.70 -4.36 -16.55
C GLN A 65 -4.99 -5.46 -17.34
N VAL A 66 -3.73 -5.26 -17.66
CA VAL A 66 -2.95 -6.16 -18.52
C VAL A 66 -2.94 -7.61 -18.02
N PRO A 67 -2.65 -7.94 -16.75
CA PRO A 67 -2.69 -9.32 -16.31
C PRO A 67 -4.06 -9.99 -16.46
N LEU A 68 -5.15 -9.25 -16.26
CA LEU A 68 -6.51 -9.79 -16.45
C LEU A 68 -6.81 -10.13 -17.89
N LEU A 69 -6.17 -9.44 -18.85
CA LEU A 69 -6.34 -9.67 -20.29
C LEU A 69 -5.44 -10.79 -20.82
N GLU A 70 -4.19 -10.82 -20.33
CA GLU A 70 -3.15 -11.69 -20.88
C GLU A 70 -3.06 -13.07 -20.20
N LEU A 71 -3.66 -13.24 -19.00
CA LEU A 71 -3.55 -14.46 -18.20
C LEU A 71 -4.93 -15.15 -18.00
N PRO A 72 -5.57 -15.66 -19.05
CA PRO A 72 -6.94 -16.19 -18.96
C PRO A 72 -7.04 -17.45 -18.09
N ASP A 73 -5.97 -18.23 -17.97
CA ASP A 73 -5.93 -19.47 -17.20
C ASP A 73 -5.60 -19.26 -15.72
N THR A 74 -5.24 -18.04 -15.33
CA THR A 74 -4.89 -17.69 -13.96
C THR A 74 -6.14 -17.45 -13.10
N GLN A 75 -6.12 -17.94 -11.87
CA GLN A 75 -7.14 -17.56 -10.88
C GLN A 75 -6.78 -16.23 -10.24
N PHE A 76 -7.70 -15.25 -10.33
CA PHE A 76 -7.51 -13.94 -9.72
C PHE A 76 -8.25 -13.81 -8.39
N VAL A 77 -7.58 -13.16 -7.42
CA VAL A 77 -8.17 -12.65 -6.19
C VAL A 77 -7.97 -11.13 -6.19
N LEU A 78 -9.05 -10.39 -6.36
CA LEU A 78 -9.04 -8.93 -6.46
C LEU A 78 -9.49 -8.33 -5.14
N ALA A 79 -8.60 -7.64 -4.43
CA ALA A 79 -8.88 -7.02 -3.16
C ALA A 79 -8.91 -5.49 -3.30
N SER A 80 -9.98 -4.87 -2.79
CA SER A 80 -10.12 -3.41 -2.80
C SER A 80 -11.01 -2.94 -1.66
N ALA A 81 -10.66 -1.80 -1.06
CA ALA A 81 -11.47 -1.17 -0.03
C ALA A 81 -12.59 -0.28 -0.61
N THR A 82 -12.49 0.18 -1.86
CA THR A 82 -13.28 1.30 -2.39
C THR A 82 -13.74 1.11 -3.84
N LEU A 83 -13.93 -0.12 -4.30
CA LEU A 83 -14.22 -0.39 -5.72
C LEU A 83 -15.68 -0.04 -6.14
N GLY A 84 -16.60 0.14 -5.21
CA GLY A 84 -18.00 0.42 -5.53
C GLY A 84 -18.73 -0.77 -6.17
N ASP A 85 -19.51 -0.53 -7.24
CA ASP A 85 -20.21 -1.59 -7.96
C ASP A 85 -19.22 -2.44 -8.77
N VAL A 86 -19.19 -3.73 -8.47
CA VAL A 86 -18.27 -4.70 -9.07
C VAL A 86 -18.93 -5.58 -10.14
N THR A 87 -20.20 -5.33 -10.47
CA THR A 87 -20.99 -6.16 -11.38
C THR A 87 -20.29 -6.30 -12.74
N PHE A 88 -19.83 -5.19 -13.30
CA PHE A 88 -19.10 -5.19 -14.57
C PHE A 88 -17.87 -6.10 -14.55
N PHE A 89 -17.09 -6.06 -13.47
CA PHE A 89 -15.88 -6.90 -13.34
C PHE A 89 -16.24 -8.38 -13.22
N ALA A 90 -17.30 -8.69 -12.47
CA ALA A 90 -17.75 -10.07 -12.29
C ALA A 90 -18.22 -10.67 -13.62
N GLU A 91 -18.98 -9.92 -14.40
CA GLU A 91 -19.47 -10.34 -15.71
C GLU A 91 -18.33 -10.50 -16.73
N ASP A 92 -17.47 -9.51 -16.88
CA ASP A 92 -16.33 -9.52 -17.82
C ASP A 92 -15.34 -10.64 -17.50
N LEU A 93 -14.99 -10.84 -16.21
CA LEU A 93 -14.10 -11.92 -15.82
C LEU A 93 -14.73 -13.30 -16.01
N THR A 94 -16.01 -13.45 -15.77
CA THR A 94 -16.73 -14.70 -16.04
C THR A 94 -16.71 -15.05 -17.51
N GLU A 95 -16.99 -14.06 -18.38
CA GLU A 95 -16.98 -14.24 -19.84
C GLU A 95 -15.58 -14.62 -20.35
N ARG A 96 -14.54 -13.92 -19.89
CA ARG A 96 -13.15 -14.14 -20.35
C ARG A 96 -12.56 -15.46 -19.89
N THR A 97 -12.78 -15.81 -18.63
CA THR A 97 -12.13 -16.97 -18.00
C THR A 97 -12.98 -18.24 -18.06
N GLY A 98 -14.27 -18.13 -18.35
CA GLY A 98 -15.23 -19.21 -18.26
C GLY A 98 -15.45 -19.71 -16.83
N ARG A 99 -15.01 -18.96 -15.81
CA ARG A 99 -15.11 -19.32 -14.39
C ARG A 99 -16.10 -18.42 -13.68
N GLU A 100 -16.79 -18.97 -12.70
CA GLU A 100 -17.70 -18.21 -11.84
C GLU A 100 -16.89 -17.24 -10.95
N VAL A 101 -17.36 -15.99 -10.84
CA VAL A 101 -16.79 -14.97 -9.99
C VAL A 101 -17.58 -14.88 -8.69
N ALA A 102 -16.93 -15.15 -7.55
CA ALA A 102 -17.50 -14.96 -6.23
C ALA A 102 -17.21 -13.54 -5.73
N VAL A 103 -18.24 -12.77 -5.44
CA VAL A 103 -18.11 -11.45 -4.82
C VAL A 103 -18.24 -11.57 -3.31
N ILE A 104 -17.16 -11.25 -2.59
CA ILE A 104 -17.12 -11.30 -1.13
C ILE A 104 -17.07 -9.86 -0.62
N GLY A 105 -18.16 -9.41 -0.01
CA GLY A 105 -18.29 -8.08 0.59
C GLY A 105 -18.67 -8.17 2.05
N SER A 106 -18.05 -7.36 2.90
CA SER A 106 -18.46 -7.19 4.29
C SER A 106 -18.53 -5.71 4.62
N THR A 107 -19.62 -5.31 5.27
CA THR A 107 -19.77 -3.96 5.82
C THR A 107 -19.33 -3.89 7.28
N GLU A 108 -19.11 -5.03 7.91
CA GLU A 108 -18.63 -5.07 9.29
C GLU A 108 -17.14 -4.74 9.36
N ARG A 109 -16.82 -3.67 10.06
CA ARG A 109 -15.44 -3.24 10.33
C ARG A 109 -15.06 -3.63 11.75
N PRO A 110 -13.95 -4.37 11.96
CA PRO A 110 -13.46 -4.68 13.31
C PRO A 110 -13.14 -3.42 14.12
N VAL A 111 -12.71 -2.36 13.42
CA VAL A 111 -12.47 -1.03 14.00
C VAL A 111 -13.46 -0.05 13.37
N PRO A 112 -14.35 0.58 14.18
CA PRO A 112 -15.25 1.59 13.67
C PRO A 112 -14.49 2.79 13.10
N LEU A 113 -14.99 3.35 11.99
CA LEU A 113 -14.50 4.59 11.42
C LEU A 113 -15.48 5.72 11.72
N THR A 114 -14.94 6.81 12.25
CA THR A 114 -15.66 8.09 12.39
C THR A 114 -14.90 9.15 11.60
N TYR A 115 -15.64 10.12 11.05
CA TYR A 115 -15.08 11.20 10.26
C TYR A 115 -15.37 12.51 10.96
N GLU A 116 -14.36 13.35 11.07
CA GLU A 116 -14.45 14.70 11.63
C GLU A 116 -13.75 15.66 10.67
N TYR A 117 -14.39 16.79 10.40
CA TYR A 117 -13.79 17.87 9.61
C TYR A 117 -13.44 19.02 10.53
N SER A 118 -12.19 19.47 10.52
CA SER A 118 -11.73 20.61 11.28
C SER A 118 -11.18 21.69 10.35
N VAL A 119 -11.43 22.95 10.67
CA VAL A 119 -10.86 24.14 10.02
C VAL A 119 -9.75 24.77 10.87
N GLU A 120 -9.49 24.21 12.05
CA GLU A 120 -8.48 24.71 12.95
C GLU A 120 -7.06 24.47 12.39
N PRO A 121 -6.09 25.30 12.77
CA PRO A 121 -4.68 25.07 12.40
C PRO A 121 -4.21 23.69 12.88
N LEU A 122 -3.47 22.98 12.02
CA LEU A 122 -3.00 21.62 12.31
C LEU A 122 -2.29 21.47 13.67
N PRO A 123 -1.43 22.40 14.14
CA PRO A 123 -0.81 22.30 15.45
C PRO A 123 -1.83 22.28 16.60
N ASP A 124 -2.94 22.98 16.47
CA ASP A 124 -3.96 23.03 17.51
C ASP A 124 -4.82 21.75 17.51
N VAL A 125 -5.14 21.21 16.33
CA VAL A 125 -5.75 19.88 16.19
C VAL A 125 -4.88 18.81 16.82
N VAL A 126 -3.57 18.82 16.56
CA VAL A 126 -2.64 17.83 17.13
C VAL A 126 -2.55 17.97 18.66
N LYS A 127 -2.53 19.20 19.20
CA LYS A 127 -2.59 19.41 20.65
C LYS A 127 -3.86 18.82 21.24
N GLU A 128 -4.99 19.07 20.62
CA GLU A 128 -6.29 18.53 21.07
C GLU A 128 -6.27 16.99 21.08
N LEU A 129 -5.78 16.34 19.99
CA LEU A 129 -5.67 14.90 19.92
C LEU A 129 -4.81 14.31 21.05
N ILE A 130 -3.72 14.99 21.41
CA ILE A 130 -2.85 14.59 22.51
C ILE A 130 -3.57 14.75 23.85
N HIS A 131 -4.20 15.91 24.09
CA HIS A 131 -4.89 16.19 25.36
C HIS A 131 -6.12 15.29 25.58
N THR A 132 -6.78 14.89 24.50
CA THR A 132 -7.97 14.00 24.56
C THR A 132 -7.59 12.51 24.48
N ASN A 133 -6.31 12.18 24.56
CA ASN A 133 -5.78 10.81 24.51
C ASN A 133 -6.18 10.05 23.22
N ARG A 134 -6.28 10.76 22.11
CA ARG A 134 -6.55 10.22 20.75
C ARG A 134 -5.27 10.03 19.95
N SER A 135 -4.15 9.75 20.60
CA SER A 135 -2.87 9.41 19.98
C SER A 135 -2.63 7.89 20.01
N PRO A 136 -1.83 7.33 19.10
CA PRO A 136 -1.05 8.02 18.07
C PRO A 136 -1.90 8.55 16.90
N ALA A 137 -1.46 9.67 16.29
CA ALA A 137 -2.08 10.26 15.11
C ALA A 137 -1.16 10.13 13.89
N TYR A 138 -1.73 9.74 12.74
CA TYR A 138 -1.02 9.65 11.48
C TYR A 138 -1.35 10.86 10.60
N LEU A 139 -0.38 11.75 10.38
CA LEU A 139 -0.53 12.97 9.61
C LEU A 139 -0.08 12.74 8.17
N VAL A 140 -1.01 12.84 7.22
CA VAL A 140 -0.76 12.58 5.80
C VAL A 140 -0.58 13.90 5.04
N HIS A 141 0.43 13.98 4.20
CA HIS A 141 0.71 15.13 3.33
C HIS A 141 0.89 14.69 1.89
N PHE A 142 0.52 15.54 0.94
CA PHE A 142 0.64 15.25 -0.49
C PHE A 142 2.09 15.10 -0.98
N THR A 143 3.04 15.76 -0.31
CA THR A 143 4.46 15.73 -0.70
C THR A 143 5.36 15.50 0.51
N GLN A 144 6.52 14.89 0.26
CA GLN A 144 7.56 14.74 1.29
C GLN A 144 8.03 16.09 1.85
N ALA A 145 8.15 17.12 1.01
CA ALA A 145 8.53 18.45 1.44
C ALA A 145 7.52 19.02 2.44
N ALA A 146 6.22 18.95 2.13
CA ALA A 146 5.16 19.41 3.03
C ALA A 146 5.17 18.63 4.35
N ALA A 147 5.41 17.31 4.32
CA ALA A 147 5.52 16.50 5.53
C ALA A 147 6.70 16.96 6.42
N VAL A 148 7.86 17.22 5.83
CA VAL A 148 9.05 17.71 6.56
C VAL A 148 8.80 19.09 7.17
N ASP A 149 8.21 20.01 6.42
CA ASP A 149 7.94 21.37 6.91
C ASP A 149 6.93 21.37 8.06
N GLN A 150 5.88 20.55 7.94
CA GLN A 150 4.91 20.35 9.03
C GLN A 150 5.55 19.68 10.26
N ALA A 151 6.41 18.68 10.07
CA ALA A 151 7.12 18.05 11.17
C ALA A 151 7.99 19.07 11.93
N ARG A 152 8.69 19.96 11.22
CA ARG A 152 9.49 21.06 11.83
C ARG A 152 8.60 22.02 12.61
N LEU A 153 7.47 22.43 12.03
CA LEU A 153 6.52 23.31 12.70
C LEU A 153 5.97 22.68 13.98
N LEU A 154 5.55 21.43 13.92
CA LEU A 154 5.03 20.70 15.06
C LEU A 154 6.11 20.51 16.13
N ALA A 155 7.34 20.15 15.78
CA ALA A 155 8.45 20.02 16.72
C ALA A 155 8.79 21.35 17.43
N ALA A 156 8.65 22.48 16.73
CA ALA A 156 8.87 23.80 17.33
C ALA A 156 7.70 24.27 18.21
N THR A 157 6.47 23.81 17.91
CA THR A 157 5.24 24.32 18.54
C THR A 157 4.75 23.41 19.68
N LEU A 158 4.93 22.09 19.52
CA LEU A 158 4.55 21.10 20.51
C LEU A 158 5.77 20.81 21.39
N HIS A 159 5.74 21.26 22.62
CA HIS A 159 6.78 20.97 23.61
C HIS A 159 6.62 19.53 24.12
N LEU A 160 6.87 18.55 23.26
CA LEU A 160 6.77 17.13 23.60
C LEU A 160 7.98 16.69 24.43
N PRO A 161 7.80 15.80 25.42
CA PRO A 161 8.92 15.24 26.16
C PRO A 161 9.80 14.40 25.22
N LYS A 162 11.11 14.61 25.28
CA LYS A 162 12.07 13.80 24.53
C LYS A 162 12.01 12.35 25.02
N ASN A 163 11.87 11.43 24.09
CA ASN A 163 11.91 10.00 24.39
C ASN A 163 13.26 9.39 23.93
N PRO A 164 14.17 9.05 24.86
CA PRO A 164 15.47 8.49 24.53
C PRO A 164 15.40 7.20 23.69
N ALA A 165 14.36 6.37 23.92
CA ALA A 165 14.19 5.13 23.18
C ALA A 165 13.90 5.37 21.68
N ILE A 166 13.22 6.46 21.33
CA ILE A 166 12.99 6.84 19.93
C ILE A 166 14.32 7.26 19.29
N ALA A 167 15.11 8.07 19.98
CA ALA A 167 16.42 8.52 19.49
C ALA A 167 17.38 7.33 19.28
N GLU A 168 17.39 6.36 20.20
CA GLU A 168 18.18 5.13 20.09
C GLU A 168 17.70 4.26 18.90
N ALA A 169 16.40 4.02 18.77
CA ALA A 169 15.81 3.26 17.67
C ALA A 169 16.15 3.89 16.30
N ILE A 170 16.11 5.21 16.19
CA ILE A 170 16.45 5.92 14.94
C ILE A 170 17.96 5.88 14.70
N GLY A 171 18.78 6.01 15.74
CA GLY A 171 20.24 5.90 15.63
C GLY A 171 20.73 4.53 15.16
N SER A 172 19.96 3.47 15.41
CA SER A 172 20.24 2.12 14.92
C SER A 172 19.86 1.89 13.45
N PHE A 173 19.02 2.74 12.87
CA PHE A 173 18.59 2.64 11.48
C PHE A 173 19.65 3.22 10.53
N ARG A 174 20.10 2.42 9.57
CA ARG A 174 20.93 2.92 8.46
C ARG A 174 20.02 3.47 7.36
N PHE A 175 19.85 4.78 7.36
CA PHE A 175 19.12 5.46 6.29
C PHE A 175 20.01 5.56 5.03
N SER A 176 19.57 4.96 3.95
CA SER A 176 20.34 4.92 2.70
C SER A 176 20.25 6.20 1.85
N ARG A 177 19.37 7.16 2.15
CA ARG A 177 19.14 8.39 1.36
C ARG A 177 18.66 9.59 2.21
N GLY A 178 18.73 10.81 1.64
CA GLY A 178 18.54 12.10 2.27
C GLY A 178 17.31 12.34 3.18
N PHE A 179 16.21 11.58 2.99
CA PHE A 179 15.04 11.69 3.87
C PHE A 179 15.36 11.21 5.30
N GLY A 180 16.09 10.11 5.43
CA GLY A 180 16.49 9.59 6.73
C GLY A 180 17.43 10.52 7.49
N THR A 181 18.33 11.20 6.77
CA THR A 181 19.22 12.24 7.36
C THR A 181 18.42 13.46 7.82
N THR A 182 17.33 13.81 7.14
CA THR A 182 16.45 14.90 7.55
C THR A 182 15.65 14.51 8.79
N LEU A 183 15.12 13.27 8.84
CA LEU A 183 14.37 12.76 9.98
C LEU A 183 15.25 12.71 11.25
N SER A 184 16.49 12.24 11.16
CA SER A 184 17.41 12.17 12.28
C SER A 184 17.85 13.53 12.85
N ARG A 185 17.65 14.64 12.08
CA ARG A 185 17.91 16.01 12.54
C ARG A 185 16.69 16.66 13.22
N LEU A 186 15.49 16.10 13.07
CA LEU A 186 14.24 16.61 13.64
C LEU A 186 13.98 16.08 15.06
N LEU A 187 14.73 15.09 15.47
CA LEU A 187 14.63 14.36 16.75
C LEU A 187 15.82 14.70 17.66
#